data_c157c8640811c8217f78e1474cccae49
#
_entry.id   c157c8640811c8217f78e1474cccae49
#
_cell.length_a   1.000
_cell.length_b   1.000
_cell.length_c   1.000
_cell.angle_alpha   90.00
_cell.angle_beta   90.00
_cell.angle_gamma   90.00
#
_symmetry.space_group_name_H-M   'P 1'
#
loop_
_entity.id
_entity.type
_entity.pdbx_description
1 polymer ?
#
loop_
_entity_poly.entity_id
_entity_poly.type
_entity_poly.pdbx_seq_one_letter_code
_entity_poly.pdbx_strand_id
1 'polypeptide(L)'
;MPKLKQKSKSSKKQAKPETPTLSLQERLAQKRKATLARKEFTSLLTTATSGGLFLGMILFAVGGIKAAIPGVLAILMFSLSYKYPRQAMFAFIIYVPFGGTITYYIGNSPVLQLAKDAFYIPALIGLWQTCRRQGIPLIPVKSIKTPLFILLGLCLLTLVFINGGQQLNPPSQGLMEAAAKEIPIGMGILGLKVFLGYVPLIGCAYYLIRNKQDFLFLSRLQIVLILICCVLGFVQYFFLLTGICQGTRDAVGGALFKATLEARCYFGGALVYSPSQGMIRLPGTFVAPWQWAWFLISSTFFTFGTGFSDPSIIWRLISLGSLASVFVNAVISGQRIALALVPTCFVILLFLTGQIANLKRFIPIGVGLALILGIAMVSNPVVVQERLESFTGRWEASPPQQFIVDQFEENWKNVDGPIGSGLGRATNSARSLGSGKLVETYYPKVLYEVGILGLLGFIAFVTTLTITAFKTYRSIKNRNFRSYGGALWVFILFISYNTYYYPLDVDPVAVYYWFFAGILFKLPVIDKQEKENIDPNQKDKKTGLKG
;
A
#
# COMPACT_ATOMS: atom_id res chain seq x y z
N MET A 1 34.49 -13.82 73.38
CA MET A 1 34.85 -14.06 71.96
C MET A 1 33.92 -15.10 71.36
N PRO A 2 32.94 -14.76 70.53
CA PRO A 2 32.14 -15.74 69.80
C PRO A 2 32.60 -15.82 68.32
N LYS A 3 32.69 -17.06 67.84
CA LYS A 3 33.17 -17.48 66.51
C LYS A 3 32.15 -17.09 65.42
N LEU A 4 32.60 -16.38 64.41
CA LEU A 4 31.89 -16.11 63.18
C LEU A 4 31.79 -17.41 62.32
N LYS A 5 30.55 -17.85 62.02
CA LYS A 5 30.25 -18.89 61.05
C LYS A 5 30.18 -18.25 59.64
N GLN A 6 31.12 -18.52 58.79
CA GLN A 6 31.08 -18.25 57.37
C GLN A 6 30.00 -19.11 56.70
N LYS A 7 28.94 -18.48 56.14
CA LYS A 7 27.98 -19.13 55.24
C LYS A 7 28.51 -19.06 53.82
N SER A 8 28.96 -20.21 53.32
CA SER A 8 29.27 -20.43 51.90
C SER A 8 27.99 -20.28 51.07
N LYS A 9 27.94 -19.23 50.19
CA LYS A 9 26.92 -19.12 49.16
C LYS A 9 27.29 -19.98 47.97
N SER A 10 26.68 -21.16 47.88
CA SER A 10 26.69 -22.00 46.68
C SER A 10 25.89 -21.29 45.58
N SER A 11 26.57 -20.74 44.59
CA SER A 11 25.96 -20.20 43.39
C SER A 11 25.43 -21.33 42.51
N LYS A 12 24.12 -21.60 42.55
CA LYS A 12 23.46 -22.44 41.57
C LYS A 12 23.54 -21.72 40.21
N LYS A 13 24.49 -22.17 39.36
CA LYS A 13 24.45 -21.88 37.92
C LYS A 13 23.10 -22.38 37.36
N GLN A 14 22.20 -21.48 37.01
CA GLN A 14 21.03 -21.81 36.22
C GLN A 14 21.51 -22.38 34.88
N ALA A 15 21.24 -23.67 34.66
CA ALA A 15 21.46 -24.34 33.40
C ALA A 15 20.65 -23.59 32.32
N LYS A 16 21.30 -23.12 31.25
CA LYS A 16 20.63 -22.63 30.04
C LYS A 16 19.69 -23.75 29.57
N PRO A 17 18.44 -23.45 29.16
CA PRO A 17 17.57 -24.45 28.58
C PRO A 17 18.25 -25.01 27.33
N GLU A 18 18.57 -26.31 27.38
CA GLU A 18 19.07 -27.06 26.22
C GLU A 18 18.01 -27.00 25.13
N THR A 19 18.35 -26.37 24.01
CA THR A 19 17.57 -26.49 22.79
C THR A 19 17.43 -27.96 22.43
N PRO A 20 16.22 -28.50 22.22
CA PRO A 20 16.03 -29.92 21.93
C PRO A 20 16.84 -30.28 20.68
N THR A 21 17.87 -31.07 20.85
CA THR A 21 18.70 -31.57 19.76
C THR A 21 17.85 -32.53 18.95
N LEU A 22 17.45 -32.08 17.71
CA LEU A 22 16.74 -32.91 16.76
C LEU A 22 17.42 -34.29 16.61
N SER A 23 16.64 -35.33 16.61
CA SER A 23 17.13 -36.70 16.38
C SER A 23 17.83 -36.80 15.01
N LEU A 24 18.73 -37.76 14.86
CA LEU A 24 19.46 -37.98 13.60
C LEU A 24 18.50 -38.20 12.43
N GLN A 25 17.38 -38.89 12.65
CA GLN A 25 16.34 -39.14 11.65
C GLN A 25 15.64 -37.84 11.24
N GLU A 26 15.33 -36.98 12.18
CA GLU A 26 14.71 -35.66 11.88
C GLU A 26 15.67 -34.75 11.10
N ARG A 27 16.96 -34.74 11.45
CA ARG A 27 18.00 -34.00 10.70
C ARG A 27 18.14 -34.52 9.27
N LEU A 28 18.13 -35.83 9.07
CA LEU A 28 18.17 -36.45 7.73
C LEU A 28 16.90 -36.15 6.94
N ALA A 29 15.72 -36.20 7.55
CA ALA A 29 14.45 -35.83 6.93
C ALA A 29 14.42 -34.35 6.52
N GLN A 30 14.93 -33.46 7.37
CA GLN A 30 15.06 -32.04 7.04
C GLN A 30 16.04 -31.79 5.87
N LYS A 31 17.22 -32.46 5.88
CA LYS A 31 18.18 -32.38 4.76
C LYS A 31 17.57 -32.88 3.45
N ARG A 32 16.86 -34.01 3.47
CA ARG A 32 16.16 -34.56 2.28
C ARG A 32 15.10 -33.57 1.76
N LYS A 33 14.26 -33.00 2.65
CA LYS A 33 13.28 -31.96 2.26
C LYS A 33 13.94 -30.72 1.65
N ALA A 34 15.02 -30.24 2.25
CA ALA A 34 15.78 -29.10 1.73
C ALA A 34 16.40 -29.40 0.35
N THR A 35 16.95 -30.62 0.15
CA THR A 35 17.52 -31.02 -1.15
C THR A 35 16.45 -31.15 -2.22
N LEU A 36 15.27 -31.71 -1.90
CA LEU A 36 14.14 -31.79 -2.83
C LEU A 36 13.61 -30.41 -3.19
N ALA A 37 13.42 -29.53 -2.20
CA ALA A 37 13.00 -28.14 -2.44
C ALA A 37 14.00 -27.39 -3.33
N ARG A 38 15.31 -27.60 -3.12
CA ARG A 38 16.35 -26.99 -3.98
C ARG A 38 16.29 -27.52 -5.41
N LYS A 39 16.10 -28.84 -5.59
CA LYS A 39 15.95 -29.44 -6.93
C LYS A 39 14.69 -28.91 -7.66
N GLU A 40 13.56 -28.84 -6.95
CA GLU A 40 12.32 -28.25 -7.50
C GLU A 40 12.51 -26.78 -7.90
N PHE A 41 13.18 -26.00 -7.06
CA PHE A 41 13.48 -24.60 -7.37
C PHE A 41 14.37 -24.47 -8.59
N THR A 42 15.47 -25.24 -8.66
CA THR A 42 16.39 -25.22 -9.80
C THR A 42 15.69 -25.65 -11.09
N SER A 43 14.89 -26.72 -11.05
CA SER A 43 14.11 -27.18 -12.21
C SER A 43 13.12 -26.11 -12.69
N LEU A 44 12.37 -25.49 -11.75
CA LEU A 44 11.46 -24.41 -12.08
C LEU A 44 12.19 -23.22 -12.72
N LEU A 45 13.32 -22.82 -12.12
CA LEU A 45 14.12 -21.70 -12.62
C LEU A 45 14.63 -22.00 -14.04
N THR A 46 15.17 -23.20 -14.28
CA THR A 46 15.66 -23.60 -15.59
C THR A 46 14.53 -23.60 -16.62
N THR A 47 13.37 -24.20 -16.31
CA THR A 47 12.21 -24.24 -17.20
C THR A 47 11.68 -22.84 -17.50
N ALA A 48 11.55 -22.00 -16.46
CA ALA A 48 11.07 -20.62 -16.61
C ALA A 48 12.06 -19.76 -17.42
N THR A 49 13.37 -19.95 -17.21
CA THR A 49 14.41 -19.26 -18.00
C THR A 49 14.38 -19.70 -19.47
N SER A 50 14.29 -21.01 -19.73
CA SER A 50 14.22 -21.53 -21.10
C SER A 50 12.96 -21.05 -21.83
N GLY A 51 11.78 -21.12 -21.16
CA GLY A 51 10.53 -20.59 -21.70
C GLY A 51 10.57 -19.08 -21.91
N GLY A 52 11.19 -18.35 -20.96
CA GLY A 52 11.40 -16.91 -21.06
C GLY A 52 12.30 -16.54 -22.25
N LEU A 53 13.42 -17.24 -22.42
CA LEU A 53 14.33 -17.02 -23.56
C LEU A 53 13.63 -17.32 -24.89
N PHE A 54 12.82 -18.37 -24.96
CA PHE A 54 12.03 -18.69 -26.16
C PHE A 54 11.05 -17.56 -26.49
N LEU A 55 10.26 -17.09 -25.52
CA LEU A 55 9.38 -15.94 -25.72
C LEU A 55 10.18 -14.68 -26.07
N GLY A 56 11.32 -14.47 -25.40
CA GLY A 56 12.21 -13.34 -25.67
C GLY A 56 12.74 -13.31 -27.10
N MET A 57 13.06 -14.47 -27.69
CA MET A 57 13.45 -14.59 -29.10
C MET A 57 12.30 -14.18 -30.04
N ILE A 58 11.08 -14.63 -29.76
CA ILE A 58 9.90 -14.23 -30.55
C ILE A 58 9.69 -12.73 -30.48
N LEU A 59 9.72 -12.16 -29.27
CA LEU A 59 9.53 -10.73 -29.05
C LEU A 59 10.68 -9.89 -29.62
N PHE A 60 11.89 -10.43 -29.64
CA PHE A 60 13.04 -9.79 -30.29
C PHE A 60 12.81 -9.61 -31.80
N ALA A 61 12.26 -10.61 -32.45
CA ALA A 61 11.93 -10.55 -33.88
C ALA A 61 10.86 -9.48 -34.21
N VAL A 62 9.94 -9.18 -33.27
CA VAL A 62 8.86 -8.21 -33.49
C VAL A 62 9.22 -6.79 -33.00
N GLY A 63 9.90 -6.66 -31.85
CA GLY A 63 10.12 -5.37 -31.19
C GLY A 63 11.55 -5.16 -30.68
N GLY A 64 12.50 -5.99 -31.13
CA GLY A 64 13.91 -5.90 -30.75
C GLY A 64 14.16 -6.17 -29.27
N ILE A 65 15.34 -5.77 -28.78
CA ILE A 65 15.80 -6.02 -27.42
C ILE A 65 14.89 -5.38 -26.36
N LYS A 66 14.22 -4.25 -26.70
CA LYS A 66 13.30 -3.52 -25.81
C LYS A 66 12.03 -4.31 -25.50
N ALA A 67 11.61 -5.24 -26.34
CA ALA A 67 10.50 -6.14 -26.13
C ALA A 67 10.96 -7.49 -25.54
N ALA A 68 12.12 -7.98 -25.95
CA ALA A 68 12.65 -9.27 -25.53
C ALA A 68 12.93 -9.34 -24.01
N ILE A 69 13.66 -8.37 -23.46
CA ILE A 69 14.02 -8.37 -22.02
C ILE A 69 12.80 -8.37 -21.11
N PRO A 70 11.80 -7.49 -21.28
CA PRO A 70 10.58 -7.55 -20.47
C PRO A 70 9.84 -8.88 -20.63
N GLY A 71 9.82 -9.48 -21.81
CA GLY A 71 9.18 -10.79 -22.05
C GLY A 71 9.84 -11.93 -21.26
N VAL A 72 11.18 -12.00 -21.25
CA VAL A 72 11.91 -12.97 -20.42
C VAL A 72 11.62 -12.78 -18.95
N LEU A 73 11.72 -11.54 -18.46
CA LEU A 73 11.46 -11.22 -17.05
C LEU A 73 10.01 -11.51 -16.65
N ALA A 74 9.05 -11.25 -17.54
CA ALA A 74 7.63 -11.54 -17.25
C ALA A 74 7.39 -13.03 -17.01
N ILE A 75 7.93 -13.92 -17.84
CA ILE A 75 7.80 -15.39 -17.67
C ILE A 75 8.47 -15.85 -16.37
N LEU A 76 9.66 -15.35 -16.07
CA LEU A 76 10.36 -15.67 -14.82
C LEU A 76 9.56 -15.24 -13.60
N MET A 77 9.12 -13.97 -13.59
CA MET A 77 8.34 -13.41 -12.47
C MET A 77 7.00 -14.14 -12.32
N PHE A 78 6.31 -14.42 -13.43
CA PHE A 78 5.05 -15.15 -13.40
C PHE A 78 5.23 -16.54 -12.80
N SER A 79 6.20 -17.32 -13.28
CA SER A 79 6.44 -18.69 -12.83
C SER A 79 6.84 -18.76 -11.37
N LEU A 80 7.75 -17.88 -10.93
CA LEU A 80 8.19 -17.82 -9.54
C LEU A 80 7.06 -17.34 -8.61
N SER A 81 6.32 -16.33 -9.01
CA SER A 81 5.23 -15.78 -8.19
C SER A 81 4.06 -16.76 -8.04
N TYR A 82 3.76 -17.51 -9.09
CA TYR A 82 2.73 -18.55 -9.07
C TYR A 82 3.10 -19.72 -8.14
N LYS A 83 4.35 -20.21 -8.21
CA LYS A 83 4.83 -21.33 -7.39
C LYS A 83 5.09 -20.94 -5.94
N TYR A 84 5.53 -19.68 -5.72
CA TYR A 84 5.92 -19.17 -4.40
C TYR A 84 5.12 -17.91 -4.01
N PRO A 85 3.78 -18.03 -3.84
CA PRO A 85 2.90 -16.86 -3.68
C PRO A 85 3.23 -16.03 -2.43
N ARG A 86 3.75 -16.66 -1.36
CA ARG A 86 4.14 -15.95 -0.14
C ARG A 86 5.35 -15.02 -0.38
N GLN A 87 6.40 -15.54 -1.00
CA GLN A 87 7.61 -14.77 -1.33
C GLN A 87 7.28 -13.66 -2.33
N ALA A 88 6.43 -13.97 -3.31
CA ALA A 88 5.94 -12.99 -4.27
C ALA A 88 5.18 -11.83 -3.59
N MET A 89 4.36 -12.11 -2.56
CA MET A 89 3.69 -11.05 -1.80
C MET A 89 4.66 -10.17 -1.02
N PHE A 90 5.71 -10.73 -0.42
CA PHE A 90 6.75 -9.90 0.20
C PHE A 90 7.49 -9.06 -0.85
N ALA A 91 7.86 -9.65 -2.00
CA ALA A 91 8.47 -8.91 -3.10
C ALA A 91 7.55 -7.80 -3.63
N PHE A 92 6.26 -8.06 -3.75
CA PHE A 92 5.25 -7.07 -4.12
C PHE A 92 5.21 -5.88 -3.13
N ILE A 93 5.16 -6.16 -1.83
CA ILE A 93 5.15 -5.11 -0.78
C ILE A 93 6.46 -4.31 -0.78
N ILE A 94 7.60 -4.95 -1.05
CA ILE A 94 8.90 -4.28 -1.19
C ILE A 94 8.92 -3.43 -2.47
N TYR A 95 8.38 -3.93 -3.59
CA TYR A 95 8.36 -3.23 -4.87
C TYR A 95 7.55 -1.93 -4.82
N VAL A 96 6.37 -1.96 -4.17
CA VAL A 96 5.41 -0.85 -4.19
C VAL A 96 6.03 0.52 -3.86
N PRO A 97 6.81 0.69 -2.76
CA PRO A 97 7.39 1.99 -2.43
C PRO A 97 8.55 2.42 -3.35
N PHE A 98 9.11 1.52 -4.16
CA PHE A 98 10.19 1.81 -5.12
C PHE A 98 9.71 1.84 -6.57
N GLY A 99 8.40 1.73 -6.81
CA GLY A 99 7.82 1.68 -8.15
C GLY A 99 8.22 2.86 -9.03
N GLY A 100 8.31 4.06 -8.47
CA GLY A 100 8.76 5.25 -9.19
C GLY A 100 10.22 5.17 -9.61
N THR A 101 11.10 4.82 -8.68
CA THR A 101 12.54 4.66 -8.96
C THR A 101 12.76 3.66 -10.10
N ILE A 102 12.12 2.49 -10.02
CA ILE A 102 12.26 1.43 -11.05
C ILE A 102 11.70 1.90 -12.40
N THR A 103 10.50 2.50 -12.41
CA THR A 103 9.83 2.98 -13.62
C THR A 103 10.67 4.02 -14.36
N TYR A 104 11.23 4.99 -13.64
CA TYR A 104 12.01 6.06 -14.26
C TYR A 104 13.42 5.61 -14.68
N TYR A 105 14.01 4.63 -14.02
CA TYR A 105 15.28 4.04 -14.48
C TYR A 105 15.12 3.27 -15.79
N ILE A 106 13.98 2.60 -16.02
CA ILE A 106 13.75 1.79 -17.24
C ILE A 106 13.21 2.65 -18.39
N GLY A 107 12.49 3.76 -18.12
CA GLY A 107 12.07 4.65 -19.19
C GLY A 107 10.65 5.25 -19.07
N ASN A 108 10.07 5.26 -17.89
CA ASN A 108 8.75 5.87 -17.58
C ASN A 108 7.59 5.44 -18.53
N SER A 109 7.54 4.16 -18.88
CA SER A 109 6.43 3.62 -19.66
C SER A 109 5.22 3.32 -18.77
N PRO A 110 3.97 3.59 -19.21
CA PRO A 110 2.75 3.18 -18.49
C PRO A 110 2.69 1.67 -18.19
N VAL A 111 3.25 0.83 -19.05
CA VAL A 111 3.34 -0.63 -18.83
C VAL A 111 4.18 -0.96 -17.61
N LEU A 112 5.23 -0.19 -17.33
CA LEU A 112 6.10 -0.41 -16.16
C LEU A 112 5.37 -0.10 -14.84
N GLN A 113 4.36 0.76 -14.85
CA GLN A 113 3.53 1.02 -13.67
C GLN A 113 2.67 -0.21 -13.31
N LEU A 114 2.44 -1.12 -14.26
CA LEU A 114 1.77 -2.41 -14.06
C LEU A 114 2.73 -3.55 -13.69
N ALA A 115 4.05 -3.32 -13.69
CA ALA A 115 5.06 -4.37 -13.43
C ALA A 115 4.88 -5.03 -12.05
N LYS A 116 4.37 -4.31 -11.04
CA LYS A 116 4.02 -4.86 -9.73
C LYS A 116 2.99 -5.99 -9.80
N ASP A 117 2.10 -5.94 -10.81
CA ASP A 117 1.05 -6.94 -11.00
C ASP A 117 1.62 -8.30 -11.43
N ALA A 118 2.85 -8.34 -11.97
CA ALA A 118 3.57 -9.57 -12.26
C ALA A 118 3.96 -10.36 -10.99
N PHE A 119 4.05 -9.71 -9.84
CA PHE A 119 4.17 -10.40 -8.55
C PHE A 119 2.81 -10.81 -8.00
N TYR A 120 1.81 -9.92 -8.10
CA TYR A 120 0.53 -10.06 -7.44
C TYR A 120 -0.39 -11.07 -8.14
N ILE A 121 -0.63 -10.90 -9.46
CA ILE A 121 -1.62 -11.70 -10.19
C ILE A 121 -1.29 -13.19 -10.18
N PRO A 122 -0.05 -13.64 -10.51
CA PRO A 122 0.28 -15.06 -10.47
C PRO A 122 0.21 -15.65 -9.05
N ALA A 123 0.64 -14.88 -8.04
CA ALA A 123 0.53 -15.30 -6.64
C ALA A 123 -0.93 -15.47 -6.20
N LEU A 124 -1.82 -14.56 -6.64
CA LEU A 124 -3.26 -14.67 -6.41
C LEU A 124 -3.84 -15.92 -7.08
N ILE A 125 -3.47 -16.21 -8.31
CA ILE A 125 -3.92 -17.42 -9.04
C ILE A 125 -3.46 -18.69 -8.30
N GLY A 126 -2.19 -18.75 -7.88
CA GLY A 126 -1.65 -19.87 -7.10
C GLY A 126 -2.36 -20.06 -5.76
N LEU A 127 -2.64 -18.96 -5.05
CA LEU A 127 -3.42 -18.99 -3.81
C LEU A 127 -4.87 -19.42 -4.05
N TRP A 128 -5.53 -18.87 -5.07
CA TRP A 128 -6.91 -19.23 -5.41
C TRP A 128 -7.06 -20.71 -5.71
N GLN A 129 -6.13 -21.31 -6.49
CA GLN A 129 -6.13 -22.75 -6.76
C GLN A 129 -5.95 -23.56 -5.47
N THR A 130 -5.07 -23.11 -4.57
CA THR A 130 -4.86 -23.74 -3.27
C THR A 130 -6.13 -23.69 -2.43
N CYS A 131 -6.77 -22.53 -2.34
CA CYS A 131 -8.05 -22.35 -1.63
C CYS A 131 -9.14 -23.26 -2.23
N ARG A 132 -9.24 -23.32 -3.58
CA ARG A 132 -10.23 -24.17 -4.26
C ARG A 132 -10.01 -25.66 -3.95
N ARG A 133 -8.76 -26.13 -3.97
CA ARG A 133 -8.42 -27.53 -3.64
C ARG A 133 -8.74 -27.87 -2.18
N GLN A 134 -8.65 -26.91 -1.26
CA GLN A 134 -8.94 -27.09 0.16
C GLN A 134 -10.40 -26.80 0.52
N GLY A 135 -11.25 -26.40 -0.43
CA GLY A 135 -12.64 -26.04 -0.19
C GLY A 135 -12.83 -24.79 0.68
N ILE A 136 -11.81 -23.93 0.76
CA ILE A 136 -11.84 -22.70 1.56
C ILE A 136 -12.06 -21.46 0.66
N PRO A 137 -12.81 -20.46 1.13
CA PRO A 137 -13.06 -19.27 0.33
C PRO A 137 -11.82 -18.37 0.25
N LEU A 138 -11.54 -17.78 -0.92
CA LEU A 138 -10.44 -16.83 -1.10
C LEU A 138 -10.57 -15.61 -0.17
N ILE A 139 -11.79 -15.09 0.00
CA ILE A 139 -12.08 -14.03 0.97
C ILE A 139 -12.62 -14.70 2.24
N PRO A 140 -11.85 -14.68 3.36
CA PRO A 140 -12.18 -15.44 4.56
C PRO A 140 -13.38 -14.89 5.34
N VAL A 141 -13.70 -13.61 5.15
CA VAL A 141 -14.72 -12.88 5.91
C VAL A 141 -16.07 -12.94 5.18
N LYS A 142 -17.05 -13.62 5.77
CA LYS A 142 -18.36 -13.85 5.14
C LYS A 142 -19.15 -12.55 4.96
N SER A 143 -19.13 -11.63 5.94
CA SER A 143 -19.95 -10.41 5.94
C SER A 143 -19.68 -9.47 4.77
N ILE A 144 -18.45 -9.42 4.26
CA ILE A 144 -18.08 -8.52 3.17
C ILE A 144 -18.37 -9.10 1.78
N LYS A 145 -18.68 -10.40 1.67
CA LYS A 145 -18.88 -11.06 0.37
C LYS A 145 -20.09 -10.54 -0.37
N THR A 146 -21.23 -10.48 0.30
CA THR A 146 -22.48 -10.05 -0.35
C THR A 146 -22.37 -8.64 -0.94
N PRO A 147 -21.99 -7.59 -0.17
CA PRO A 147 -21.84 -6.26 -0.77
C PRO A 147 -20.76 -6.18 -1.84
N LEU A 148 -19.69 -6.97 -1.72
CA LEU A 148 -18.64 -7.06 -2.76
C LEU A 148 -19.19 -7.64 -4.07
N PHE A 149 -19.95 -8.74 -4.00
CA PHE A 149 -20.52 -9.35 -5.22
C PHE A 149 -21.59 -8.48 -5.86
N ILE A 150 -22.38 -7.75 -5.06
CA ILE A 150 -23.33 -6.76 -5.58
C ILE A 150 -22.57 -5.66 -6.32
N LEU A 151 -21.53 -5.08 -5.71
CA LEU A 151 -20.73 -4.04 -6.33
C LEU A 151 -20.03 -4.55 -7.62
N LEU A 152 -19.45 -5.76 -7.57
CA LEU A 152 -18.85 -6.37 -8.75
C LEU A 152 -19.88 -6.58 -9.87
N GLY A 153 -21.10 -7.03 -9.55
CA GLY A 153 -22.20 -7.17 -10.50
C GLY A 153 -22.54 -5.84 -11.17
N LEU A 154 -22.66 -4.75 -10.39
CA LEU A 154 -22.89 -3.40 -10.92
C LEU A 154 -21.75 -2.94 -11.84
N CYS A 155 -20.50 -3.17 -11.44
CA CYS A 155 -19.34 -2.86 -12.28
C CYS A 155 -19.36 -3.65 -13.60
N LEU A 156 -19.74 -4.94 -13.56
CA LEU A 156 -19.85 -5.77 -14.78
C LEU A 156 -21.00 -5.31 -15.67
N LEU A 157 -22.12 -4.86 -15.10
CA LEU A 157 -23.21 -4.24 -15.86
C LEU A 157 -22.72 -2.98 -16.58
N THR A 158 -22.02 -2.08 -15.86
CA THR A 158 -21.42 -0.88 -16.49
C THR A 158 -20.43 -1.26 -17.59
N LEU A 159 -19.55 -2.25 -17.32
CA LEU A 159 -18.56 -2.68 -18.30
C LEU A 159 -19.20 -3.22 -19.59
N VAL A 160 -20.23 -4.05 -19.47
CA VAL A 160 -20.88 -4.69 -20.62
C VAL A 160 -21.78 -3.71 -21.37
N PHE A 161 -22.66 -3.01 -20.66
CA PHE A 161 -23.68 -2.18 -21.31
C PHE A 161 -23.16 -0.79 -21.70
N ILE A 162 -22.36 -0.15 -20.85
CA ILE A 162 -21.88 1.22 -21.15
C ILE A 162 -20.56 1.13 -21.95
N ASN A 163 -19.49 0.54 -21.39
CA ASN A 163 -18.24 0.44 -22.14
C ASN A 163 -18.37 -0.41 -23.41
N GLY A 164 -19.12 -1.51 -23.35
CA GLY A 164 -19.43 -2.35 -24.53
C GLY A 164 -20.26 -1.61 -25.56
N GLY A 165 -21.29 -0.89 -25.14
CA GLY A 165 -22.10 -0.04 -26.03
C GLY A 165 -21.28 1.05 -26.72
N GLN A 166 -20.40 1.75 -25.97
CA GLN A 166 -19.48 2.76 -26.51
C GLN A 166 -18.45 2.15 -27.48
N GLN A 167 -18.04 0.89 -27.29
CA GLN A 167 -17.13 0.21 -28.22
C GLN A 167 -17.81 -0.14 -29.54
N LEU A 168 -19.10 -0.54 -29.50
CA LEU A 168 -19.87 -0.91 -30.68
C LEU A 168 -20.38 0.32 -31.47
N ASN A 169 -20.79 1.36 -30.73
CA ASN A 169 -21.30 2.60 -31.28
C ASN A 169 -20.45 3.76 -30.78
N PRO A 170 -19.25 3.97 -31.32
CA PRO A 170 -18.41 5.09 -30.90
C PRO A 170 -19.15 6.40 -31.15
N PRO A 171 -19.17 7.35 -30.19
CA PRO A 171 -19.79 8.64 -30.39
C PRO A 171 -19.18 9.30 -31.64
N SER A 172 -20.03 9.86 -32.52
CA SER A 172 -19.62 10.51 -33.75
C SER A 172 -18.63 11.64 -33.42
N GLN A 173 -17.38 11.42 -33.73
CA GLN A 173 -16.32 12.42 -33.57
C GLN A 173 -16.57 13.52 -34.61
N GLY A 174 -17.09 14.69 -34.15
CA GLY A 174 -17.08 15.89 -34.98
C GLY A 174 -15.63 16.25 -35.30
N LEU A 175 -15.34 16.37 -36.59
CA LEU A 175 -14.26 17.06 -37.32
C LEU A 175 -12.98 17.49 -36.55
N MET A 176 -12.49 16.78 -35.54
CA MET A 176 -11.15 16.98 -35.00
C MET A 176 -10.27 15.78 -35.32
N GLU A 177 -9.21 16.06 -36.06
CA GLU A 177 -8.17 15.16 -36.56
C GLU A 177 -7.76 14.07 -35.58
N ALA A 178 -7.68 12.85 -36.11
CA ALA A 178 -6.81 11.75 -35.68
C ALA A 178 -6.61 11.57 -34.15
N ALA A 179 -7.68 11.61 -33.37
CA ALA A 179 -7.66 11.04 -32.03
C ALA A 179 -7.44 9.53 -32.17
N ALA A 180 -6.40 9.00 -31.56
CA ALA A 180 -6.13 7.57 -31.55
C ALA A 180 -7.43 6.84 -31.20
N LYS A 181 -7.78 5.79 -31.98
CA LYS A 181 -9.04 5.06 -31.86
C LYS A 181 -9.24 4.63 -30.40
N GLU A 182 -10.23 5.18 -29.72
CA GLU A 182 -10.55 4.84 -28.34
C GLU A 182 -10.86 3.34 -28.19
N ILE A 183 -10.48 2.76 -27.09
CA ILE A 183 -10.77 1.37 -26.72
C ILE A 183 -11.60 1.36 -25.42
N PRO A 184 -12.91 1.70 -25.47
CA PRO A 184 -13.75 1.81 -24.27
C PRO A 184 -13.80 0.56 -23.41
N ILE A 185 -13.84 -0.64 -23.99
CA ILE A 185 -13.77 -1.91 -23.25
C ILE A 185 -12.42 -2.03 -22.54
N GLY A 186 -11.32 -1.67 -23.20
CA GLY A 186 -9.98 -1.66 -22.60
C GLY A 186 -9.91 -0.70 -21.41
N MET A 187 -10.46 0.52 -21.55
CA MET A 187 -10.59 1.47 -20.45
C MET A 187 -11.39 0.88 -19.28
N GLY A 188 -12.52 0.23 -19.59
CA GLY A 188 -13.39 -0.41 -18.59
C GLY A 188 -12.71 -1.55 -17.83
N ILE A 189 -11.97 -2.41 -18.50
CA ILE A 189 -11.21 -3.51 -17.87
C ILE A 189 -10.12 -2.92 -16.95
N LEU A 190 -9.39 -1.90 -17.40
CA LEU A 190 -8.37 -1.26 -16.60
C LEU A 190 -8.98 -0.49 -15.42
N GLY A 191 -10.12 0.19 -15.62
CA GLY A 191 -10.90 0.83 -14.57
C GLY A 191 -11.37 -0.17 -13.52
N LEU A 192 -11.93 -1.31 -13.91
CA LEU A 192 -12.34 -2.39 -13.00
C LEU A 192 -11.14 -2.94 -12.22
N LYS A 193 -10.00 -3.11 -12.86
CA LYS A 193 -8.76 -3.55 -12.21
C LYS A 193 -8.29 -2.55 -11.17
N VAL A 194 -8.32 -1.26 -11.45
CA VAL A 194 -7.94 -0.21 -10.50
C VAL A 194 -8.92 -0.14 -9.33
N PHE A 195 -10.23 -0.25 -9.62
CA PHE A 195 -11.28 -0.11 -8.62
C PHE A 195 -11.39 -1.32 -7.67
N LEU A 196 -11.44 -2.54 -8.20
CA LEU A 196 -11.67 -3.77 -7.40
C LEU A 196 -10.54 -4.80 -7.49
N GLY A 197 -9.57 -4.63 -8.39
CA GLY A 197 -8.56 -5.65 -8.65
C GLY A 197 -7.65 -5.98 -7.47
N TYR A 198 -7.52 -5.08 -6.48
CA TYR A 198 -6.73 -5.32 -5.28
C TYR A 198 -7.52 -5.85 -4.08
N VAL A 199 -8.86 -5.94 -4.15
CA VAL A 199 -9.69 -6.52 -3.09
C VAL A 199 -9.23 -7.94 -2.68
N PRO A 200 -8.81 -8.83 -3.60
CA PRO A 200 -8.32 -10.17 -3.24
C PRO A 200 -7.05 -10.18 -2.38
N LEU A 201 -6.32 -9.04 -2.26
CA LEU A 201 -5.21 -8.91 -1.32
C LEU A 201 -5.61 -9.19 0.13
N ILE A 202 -6.89 -8.98 0.50
CA ILE A 202 -7.45 -9.39 1.80
C ILE A 202 -7.18 -10.89 2.02
N GLY A 203 -7.49 -11.72 1.03
CA GLY A 203 -7.25 -13.17 1.10
C GLY A 203 -5.76 -13.51 1.08
N CYS A 204 -4.98 -12.85 0.20
CA CYS A 204 -3.53 -13.05 0.15
C CYS A 204 -2.87 -12.80 1.51
N ALA A 205 -3.15 -11.66 2.14
CA ALA A 205 -2.60 -11.32 3.44
C ALA A 205 -3.06 -12.31 4.54
N TYR A 206 -4.35 -12.66 4.54
CA TYR A 206 -4.92 -13.57 5.54
C TYR A 206 -4.29 -14.97 5.51
N TYR A 207 -4.08 -15.54 4.32
CA TYR A 207 -3.59 -16.93 4.19
C TYR A 207 -2.07 -17.02 4.18
N LEU A 208 -1.35 -16.01 3.67
CA LEU A 208 0.09 -16.05 3.53
C LEU A 208 0.84 -15.62 4.80
N ILE A 209 0.21 -14.83 5.68
CA ILE A 209 0.72 -14.55 7.03
C ILE A 209 0.18 -15.62 7.98
N ARG A 210 1.06 -16.48 8.49
CA ARG A 210 0.67 -17.72 9.18
C ARG A 210 0.64 -17.59 10.69
N ASN A 211 1.62 -16.89 11.26
CA ASN A 211 1.88 -16.84 12.68
C ASN A 211 2.40 -15.44 13.11
N LYS A 212 2.67 -15.29 14.40
CA LYS A 212 3.23 -14.08 15.00
C LYS A 212 4.57 -13.66 14.40
N GLN A 213 5.45 -14.62 14.10
CA GLN A 213 6.77 -14.30 13.53
C GLN A 213 6.63 -13.68 12.14
N ASP A 214 5.75 -14.23 11.29
CA ASP A 214 5.45 -13.68 9.98
C ASP A 214 4.87 -12.27 10.08
N PHE A 215 3.96 -12.06 11.02
CA PHE A 215 3.35 -10.76 11.28
C PHE A 215 4.39 -9.73 11.75
N LEU A 216 5.24 -10.10 12.72
CA LEU A 216 6.31 -9.21 13.20
C LEU A 216 7.33 -8.92 12.11
N PHE A 217 7.70 -9.93 11.31
CA PHE A 217 8.60 -9.73 10.18
C PHE A 217 8.02 -8.72 9.18
N LEU A 218 6.75 -8.87 8.80
CA LEU A 218 6.07 -7.94 7.89
C LEU A 218 6.01 -6.53 8.46
N SER A 219 5.62 -6.38 9.73
CA SER A 219 5.54 -5.08 10.38
C SER A 219 6.88 -4.36 10.40
N ARG A 220 7.95 -5.09 10.77
CA ARG A 220 9.31 -4.56 10.82
C ARG A 220 9.86 -4.26 9.42
N LEU A 221 9.58 -5.12 8.44
CA LEU A 221 9.90 -4.87 7.03
C LEU A 221 9.27 -3.55 6.56
N GLN A 222 7.99 -3.34 6.88
CA GLN A 222 7.32 -2.09 6.52
C GLN A 222 8.00 -0.86 7.16
N ILE A 223 8.44 -0.94 8.41
CA ILE A 223 9.19 0.15 9.06
C ILE A 223 10.53 0.41 8.39
N VAL A 224 11.25 -0.64 8.02
CA VAL A 224 12.53 -0.51 7.28
C VAL A 224 12.30 0.17 5.93
N LEU A 225 11.27 -0.25 5.18
CA LEU A 225 10.92 0.37 3.90
C LEU A 225 10.57 1.85 4.06
N ILE A 226 9.76 2.20 5.08
CA ILE A 226 9.41 3.60 5.38
C ILE A 226 10.67 4.41 5.67
N LEU A 227 11.56 3.90 6.51
CA LEU A 227 12.79 4.60 6.88
C LEU A 227 13.70 4.81 5.65
N ILE A 228 13.90 3.77 4.83
CA ILE A 228 14.71 3.88 3.60
C ILE A 228 14.10 4.92 2.66
N CYS A 229 12.79 4.88 2.41
CA CYS A 229 12.11 5.83 1.53
C CYS A 229 12.20 7.27 2.08
N CYS A 230 12.07 7.46 3.39
CA CYS A 230 12.22 8.78 4.02
C CYS A 230 13.66 9.30 3.89
N VAL A 231 14.68 8.46 4.08
CA VAL A 231 16.09 8.83 3.88
C VAL A 231 16.33 9.22 2.42
N LEU A 232 15.84 8.45 1.46
CA LEU A 232 15.94 8.80 0.04
C LEU A 232 15.18 10.10 -0.29
N GLY A 233 14.06 10.37 0.36
CA GLY A 233 13.33 11.64 0.27
C GLY A 233 14.17 12.83 0.78
N PHE A 234 14.92 12.67 1.88
CA PHE A 234 15.86 13.68 2.37
C PHE A 234 17.02 13.91 1.38
N VAL A 235 17.60 12.85 0.83
CA VAL A 235 18.66 12.96 -0.19
C VAL A 235 18.13 13.68 -1.44
N GLN A 236 16.93 13.37 -1.89
CA GLN A 236 16.29 14.06 -3.02
C GLN A 236 16.07 15.54 -2.73
N TYR A 237 15.62 15.90 -1.52
CA TYR A 237 15.47 17.29 -1.11
C TYR A 237 16.83 18.02 -1.07
N PHE A 238 17.87 17.39 -0.55
CA PHE A 238 19.23 17.93 -0.55
C PHE A 238 19.74 18.17 -1.97
N PHE A 239 19.53 17.25 -2.90
CA PHE A 239 19.91 17.42 -4.30
C PHE A 239 19.15 18.55 -4.99
N LEU A 240 17.90 18.79 -4.57
CA LEU A 240 17.13 19.94 -5.03
C LEU A 240 17.72 21.26 -4.51
N LEU A 241 18.08 21.32 -3.22
CA LEU A 241 18.65 22.52 -2.61
C LEU A 241 20.03 22.88 -3.18
N THR A 242 20.85 21.88 -3.54
CA THR A 242 22.17 22.07 -4.12
C THR A 242 22.17 22.28 -5.63
N GLY A 243 20.98 22.25 -6.27
CA GLY A 243 20.84 22.44 -7.72
C GLY A 243 21.28 21.22 -8.56
N ILE A 244 21.62 20.09 -7.93
CA ILE A 244 21.92 18.82 -8.63
C ILE A 244 20.70 18.33 -9.42
N CYS A 245 19.50 18.54 -8.89
CA CYS A 245 18.24 18.22 -9.55
C CYS A 245 17.42 19.52 -9.70
N GLN A 246 16.98 19.84 -10.92
CA GLN A 246 16.28 21.10 -11.22
C GLN A 246 14.75 20.93 -11.32
N GLY A 247 14.27 19.73 -11.69
CA GLY A 247 12.85 19.48 -11.88
C GLY A 247 12.26 20.17 -13.11
N THR A 248 10.94 20.47 -13.05
CA THR A 248 10.22 21.11 -14.18
C THR A 248 10.12 22.63 -14.07
N ARG A 249 10.88 23.30 -13.20
CA ARG A 249 10.75 24.75 -12.96
C ARG A 249 10.90 25.57 -14.24
N ASP A 250 11.85 25.19 -15.08
CA ASP A 250 12.21 25.91 -16.31
C ASP A 250 11.46 25.40 -17.56
N ALA A 251 10.55 24.43 -17.38
CA ALA A 251 9.74 23.91 -18.46
C ALA A 251 8.64 24.90 -18.86
N VAL A 252 8.27 24.91 -20.16
CA VAL A 252 7.30 25.85 -20.72
C VAL A 252 5.93 25.18 -20.95
N GLY A 253 4.86 25.91 -20.65
CA GLY A 253 3.48 25.51 -20.93
C GLY A 253 3.08 24.23 -20.16
N GLY A 254 2.44 23.29 -20.83
CA GLY A 254 1.96 22.04 -20.22
C GLY A 254 3.04 21.10 -19.68
N ALA A 255 4.30 21.25 -20.13
CA ALA A 255 5.42 20.44 -19.64
C ALA A 255 5.77 20.74 -18.18
N LEU A 256 5.45 21.96 -17.69
CA LEU A 256 5.63 22.39 -16.31
C LEU A 256 4.95 21.41 -15.30
N PHE A 257 3.80 20.89 -15.69
CA PHE A 257 2.97 20.02 -14.83
C PHE A 257 3.14 18.53 -15.13
N LYS A 258 3.93 18.18 -16.15
CA LYS A 258 4.12 16.78 -16.55
C LYS A 258 5.31 16.16 -15.86
N ALA A 259 5.13 14.92 -15.43
CA ALA A 259 6.19 14.09 -14.91
C ALA A 259 7.03 13.53 -16.08
N THR A 260 8.02 14.31 -16.56
CA THR A 260 8.91 13.92 -17.65
C THR A 260 10.16 13.21 -17.14
N LEU A 261 10.85 12.49 -18.04
CA LEU A 261 12.11 11.79 -17.69
C LEU A 261 13.24 12.77 -17.37
N GLU A 262 13.28 13.92 -18.02
CA GLU A 262 14.30 14.96 -17.85
C GLU A 262 14.22 15.60 -16.46
N ALA A 263 13.01 15.70 -15.93
CA ALA A 263 12.75 16.28 -14.61
C ALA A 263 12.98 15.29 -13.45
N ARG A 264 13.44 14.06 -13.73
CA ARG A 264 13.74 13.09 -12.68
C ARG A 264 14.96 13.51 -11.86
N CYS A 265 14.94 13.18 -10.58
CA CYS A 265 16.13 13.12 -9.75
C CYS A 265 16.64 11.67 -9.66
N TYR A 266 17.81 11.42 -9.08
CA TYR A 266 18.44 10.08 -9.00
C TYR A 266 17.52 9.00 -8.40
N PHE A 267 16.58 9.38 -7.56
CA PHE A 267 15.61 8.47 -6.93
C PHE A 267 14.19 8.95 -7.23
N GLY A 268 13.31 8.00 -7.56
CA GLY A 268 11.89 8.27 -7.77
C GLY A 268 11.56 8.95 -9.09
N GLY A 269 10.41 9.59 -9.13
CA GLY A 269 9.85 10.22 -10.31
C GLY A 269 10.30 11.65 -10.56
N ALA A 270 9.52 12.36 -11.35
CA ALA A 270 9.81 13.74 -11.70
C ALA A 270 9.54 14.71 -10.55
N LEU A 271 10.45 15.64 -10.39
CA LEU A 271 10.29 16.81 -9.53
C LEU A 271 9.39 17.84 -10.21
N VAL A 272 8.13 17.89 -9.83
CA VAL A 272 7.11 18.69 -10.51
C VAL A 272 6.95 20.05 -9.83
N TYR A 273 7.19 21.12 -10.58
CA TYR A 273 6.99 22.48 -10.09
C TYR A 273 5.48 22.79 -9.93
N SER A 274 5.17 23.52 -8.88
CA SER A 274 3.82 24.02 -8.60
C SER A 274 3.84 25.55 -8.59
N PRO A 275 3.38 26.23 -9.67
CA PRO A 275 3.39 27.68 -9.73
C PRO A 275 2.57 28.33 -8.62
N SER A 276 1.44 27.73 -8.27
CA SER A 276 0.57 28.22 -7.18
C SER A 276 1.21 28.13 -5.78
N GLN A 277 2.38 27.48 -5.67
CA GLN A 277 3.12 27.32 -4.42
C GLN A 277 4.54 27.90 -4.51
N GLY A 278 4.98 28.33 -5.69
CA GLY A 278 6.35 28.78 -5.92
C GLY A 278 7.42 27.71 -5.72
N MET A 279 7.04 26.41 -5.68
CA MET A 279 7.96 25.35 -5.25
C MET A 279 7.87 24.07 -6.07
N ILE A 280 8.93 23.27 -5.98
CA ILE A 280 8.97 21.92 -6.52
C ILE A 280 8.42 20.91 -5.49
N ARG A 281 7.52 20.03 -5.95
CA ARG A 281 6.96 18.95 -5.17
C ARG A 281 7.79 17.69 -5.36
N LEU A 282 8.19 17.06 -4.23
CA LEU A 282 9.01 15.84 -4.24
C LEU A 282 8.15 14.60 -4.45
N PRO A 283 8.52 13.71 -5.38
CA PRO A 283 7.88 12.40 -5.54
C PRO A 283 8.42 11.34 -4.58
N GLY A 284 9.49 11.63 -3.83
CA GLY A 284 10.20 10.61 -3.06
C GLY A 284 10.65 9.45 -3.96
N THR A 285 10.36 8.23 -3.58
CA THR A 285 10.66 7.02 -4.37
C THR A 285 9.54 6.61 -5.34
N PHE A 286 8.46 7.40 -5.42
CA PHE A 286 7.28 7.13 -6.24
C PHE A 286 7.35 7.83 -7.61
N VAL A 287 6.40 7.48 -8.49
CA VAL A 287 6.28 8.09 -9.83
C VAL A 287 5.90 9.57 -9.73
N ALA A 288 5.00 9.90 -8.79
CA ALA A 288 4.41 11.22 -8.69
C ALA A 288 4.33 11.73 -7.24
N PRO A 289 4.38 13.07 -7.03
CA PRO A 289 4.36 13.66 -5.69
C PRO A 289 3.13 13.30 -4.84
N TRP A 290 1.94 13.13 -5.44
CA TRP A 290 0.74 12.74 -4.68
C TRP A 290 0.82 11.29 -4.17
N GLN A 291 1.51 10.38 -4.86
CA GLN A 291 1.76 9.02 -4.37
C GLN A 291 2.67 9.04 -3.15
N TRP A 292 3.69 9.90 -3.17
CA TRP A 292 4.56 10.13 -2.01
C TRP A 292 3.78 10.65 -0.81
N ALA A 293 2.90 11.65 -1.01
CA ALA A 293 2.04 12.15 0.05
C ALA A 293 1.20 11.05 0.71
N TRP A 294 0.55 10.21 -0.10
CA TRP A 294 -0.25 9.10 0.38
C TRP A 294 0.57 8.00 1.06
N PHE A 295 1.82 7.80 0.62
CA PHE A 295 2.75 6.93 1.33
C PHE A 295 3.08 7.46 2.72
N LEU A 296 3.38 8.74 2.88
CA LEU A 296 3.66 9.37 4.16
C LEU A 296 2.44 9.29 5.11
N ILE A 297 1.24 9.58 4.60
CA ILE A 297 -0.01 9.46 5.37
C ILE A 297 -0.21 8.02 5.83
N SER A 298 -0.08 7.03 4.96
CA SER A 298 -0.21 5.60 5.32
C SER A 298 0.86 5.16 6.31
N SER A 299 2.08 5.66 6.14
CA SER A 299 3.23 5.35 7.01
C SER A 299 3.00 5.79 8.45
N THR A 300 2.21 6.84 8.68
CA THR A 300 1.83 7.28 10.04
C THR A 300 1.10 6.18 10.80
N PHE A 301 0.19 5.44 10.16
CA PHE A 301 -0.55 4.36 10.80
C PHE A 301 0.35 3.16 11.12
N PHE A 302 1.27 2.80 10.22
CA PHE A 302 2.14 1.64 10.39
C PHE A 302 3.23 1.89 11.43
N THR A 303 3.86 3.06 11.40
CA THR A 303 4.87 3.47 12.38
C THR A 303 4.26 3.63 13.75
N PHE A 304 3.08 4.23 13.85
CA PHE A 304 2.34 4.30 15.11
C PHE A 304 2.03 2.90 15.66
N GLY A 305 1.41 2.04 14.83
CA GLY A 305 1.05 0.68 15.23
C GLY A 305 2.25 -0.12 15.77
N THR A 306 3.38 -0.12 15.07
CA THR A 306 4.60 -0.82 15.49
C THR A 306 5.25 -0.16 16.70
N GLY A 307 5.31 1.16 16.75
CA GLY A 307 5.92 1.94 17.84
C GLY A 307 5.29 1.66 19.21
N PHE A 308 4.00 1.29 19.24
CA PHE A 308 3.30 0.97 20.49
C PHE A 308 3.15 -0.53 20.75
N SER A 309 3.27 -1.38 19.73
CA SER A 309 2.84 -2.78 19.78
C SER A 309 3.95 -3.80 19.62
N ASP A 310 5.12 -3.44 19.07
CA ASP A 310 6.22 -4.41 18.90
C ASP A 310 6.73 -4.87 20.28
N PRO A 311 6.95 -6.18 20.49
CA PRO A 311 7.51 -6.68 21.76
C PRO A 311 8.93 -6.20 22.03
N SER A 312 9.73 -5.88 20.99
CA SER A 312 11.10 -5.39 21.12
C SER A 312 11.14 -3.88 21.27
N ILE A 313 11.83 -3.40 22.30
CA ILE A 313 12.03 -1.96 22.55
C ILE A 313 12.81 -1.29 21.40
N ILE A 314 13.77 -1.99 20.81
CA ILE A 314 14.57 -1.50 19.69
C ILE A 314 13.66 -1.17 18.49
N TRP A 315 12.77 -2.08 18.13
CA TRP A 315 11.84 -1.86 17.02
C TRP A 315 10.81 -0.78 17.31
N ARG A 316 10.43 -0.59 18.58
CA ARG A 316 9.60 0.56 18.97
C ARG A 316 10.34 1.87 18.75
N LEU A 317 11.60 1.97 19.16
CA LEU A 317 12.43 3.17 18.98
C LEU A 317 12.68 3.47 17.50
N ILE A 318 13.04 2.45 16.69
CA ILE A 318 13.21 2.60 15.24
C ILE A 318 11.89 3.09 14.61
N SER A 319 10.76 2.54 15.02
CA SER A 319 9.45 2.92 14.50
C SER A 319 9.07 4.36 14.86
N LEU A 320 9.37 4.80 16.08
CA LEU A 320 9.15 6.19 16.50
C LEU A 320 10.08 7.16 15.77
N GLY A 321 11.35 6.77 15.52
CA GLY A 321 12.28 7.52 14.67
C GLY A 321 11.79 7.60 13.22
N SER A 322 11.26 6.50 12.69
CA SER A 322 10.63 6.49 11.36
C SER A 322 9.42 7.41 11.30
N LEU A 323 8.59 7.46 12.35
CA LEU A 323 7.46 8.38 12.44
C LEU A 323 7.93 9.84 12.43
N ALA A 324 8.99 10.18 13.17
CA ALA A 324 9.58 11.52 13.11
C ALA A 324 10.08 11.86 11.69
N SER A 325 10.74 10.90 11.01
CA SER A 325 11.16 11.07 9.63
C SER A 325 10.00 11.28 8.66
N VAL A 326 8.85 10.61 8.88
CA VAL A 326 7.61 10.82 8.11
C VAL A 326 7.09 12.24 8.29
N PHE A 327 7.06 12.78 9.51
CA PHE A 327 6.65 14.16 9.78
C PHE A 327 7.55 15.18 9.03
N VAL A 328 8.87 15.03 9.12
CA VAL A 328 9.78 15.93 8.43
C VAL A 328 9.62 15.84 6.92
N ASN A 329 9.48 14.62 6.36
CA ASN A 329 9.21 14.43 4.93
C ASN A 329 7.87 15.02 4.51
N ALA A 330 6.84 15.00 5.35
CA ALA A 330 5.56 15.65 5.05
C ALA A 330 5.73 17.17 4.86
N VAL A 331 6.59 17.81 5.68
CA VAL A 331 6.91 19.24 5.54
C VAL A 331 7.69 19.52 4.26
N ILE A 332 8.79 18.79 4.00
CA ILE A 332 9.68 19.09 2.87
C ILE A 332 9.13 18.63 1.51
N SER A 333 8.15 17.73 1.51
CA SER A 333 7.60 17.14 0.27
C SER A 333 6.91 18.16 -0.65
N GLY A 334 6.52 19.32 -0.13
CA GLY A 334 5.71 20.29 -0.86
C GLY A 334 4.27 19.83 -1.10
N GLN A 335 3.82 18.77 -0.42
CA GLN A 335 2.47 18.23 -0.54
C GLN A 335 1.59 18.69 0.63
N ARG A 336 0.69 19.65 0.38
CA ARG A 336 -0.23 20.21 1.38
C ARG A 336 -1.05 19.13 2.09
N ILE A 337 -1.49 18.11 1.34
CA ILE A 337 -2.27 17.00 1.90
C ILE A 337 -1.46 16.19 2.93
N ALA A 338 -0.17 15.93 2.68
CA ALA A 338 0.68 15.24 3.63
C ALA A 338 0.94 16.09 4.86
N LEU A 339 1.20 17.40 4.66
CA LEU A 339 1.42 18.36 5.75
C LEU A 339 0.21 18.44 6.69
N ALA A 340 -1.01 18.40 6.16
CA ALA A 340 -2.24 18.43 6.95
C ALA A 340 -2.58 17.06 7.56
N LEU A 341 -2.56 15.99 6.76
CA LEU A 341 -3.10 14.70 7.18
C LEU A 341 -2.14 13.86 8.03
N VAL A 342 -0.82 14.00 7.90
CA VAL A 342 0.11 13.25 8.75
C VAL A 342 -0.08 13.59 10.23
N PRO A 343 -0.07 14.87 10.67
CA PRO A 343 -0.35 15.20 12.06
C PRO A 343 -1.80 14.90 12.47
N THR A 344 -2.78 15.14 11.60
CA THR A 344 -4.18 14.87 11.89
C THR A 344 -4.43 13.38 12.13
N CYS A 345 -3.90 12.49 11.27
CA CYS A 345 -4.00 11.04 11.44
C CYS A 345 -3.30 10.58 12.73
N PHE A 346 -2.16 11.18 13.06
CA PHE A 346 -1.48 10.89 14.31
C PHE A 346 -2.35 11.23 15.53
N VAL A 347 -2.97 12.39 15.55
CA VAL A 347 -3.89 12.82 16.63
C VAL A 347 -5.10 11.88 16.71
N ILE A 348 -5.73 11.56 15.58
CA ILE A 348 -6.85 10.61 15.51
C ILE A 348 -6.45 9.24 16.07
N LEU A 349 -5.25 8.75 15.72
CA LEU A 349 -4.73 7.49 16.24
C LEU A 349 -4.56 7.51 17.75
N LEU A 350 -4.02 8.60 18.32
CA LEU A 350 -3.89 8.75 19.77
C LEU A 350 -5.25 8.61 20.50
N PHE A 351 -6.27 9.29 19.97
CA PHE A 351 -7.63 9.25 20.54
C PHE A 351 -8.28 7.88 20.37
N LEU A 352 -8.40 7.38 19.15
CA LEU A 352 -9.17 6.17 18.85
C LEU A 352 -8.53 4.87 19.35
N THR A 353 -7.19 4.86 19.52
CA THR A 353 -6.50 3.69 20.10
C THR A 353 -6.32 3.79 21.62
N GLY A 354 -6.73 4.90 22.25
CA GLY A 354 -6.60 5.14 23.70
C GLY A 354 -5.14 5.31 24.16
N GLN A 355 -4.23 5.72 23.27
CA GLN A 355 -2.81 5.90 23.59
C GLN A 355 -2.50 7.27 24.20
N ILE A 356 -3.49 8.14 24.39
CA ILE A 356 -3.33 9.44 25.06
C ILE A 356 -2.68 9.29 26.43
N ALA A 357 -3.05 8.26 27.20
CA ALA A 357 -2.43 7.95 28.51
C ALA A 357 -0.91 7.70 28.43
N ASN A 358 -0.39 7.38 27.23
CA ASN A 358 1.02 7.13 26.97
C ASN A 358 1.74 8.30 26.29
N LEU A 359 1.18 9.50 26.32
CA LEU A 359 1.71 10.70 25.64
C LEU A 359 3.16 11.00 26.01
N LYS A 360 3.58 10.65 27.24
CA LYS A 360 4.97 10.80 27.70
C LYS A 360 6.00 10.15 26.76
N ARG A 361 5.62 9.13 26.00
CA ARG A 361 6.51 8.47 25.01
C ARG A 361 6.75 9.33 23.78
N PHE A 362 5.89 10.30 23.50
CA PHE A 362 5.99 11.20 22.35
C PHE A 362 6.70 12.50 22.67
N ILE A 363 6.93 12.81 23.96
CA ILE A 363 7.65 14.03 24.35
C ILE A 363 8.99 14.16 23.60
N PRO A 364 9.85 13.12 23.51
CA PRO A 364 11.10 13.23 22.76
C PRO A 364 10.89 13.52 21.27
N ILE A 365 9.85 12.94 20.66
CA ILE A 365 9.51 13.17 19.25
C ILE A 365 8.97 14.59 19.07
N GLY A 366 8.05 15.01 19.94
CA GLY A 366 7.50 16.36 19.93
C GLY A 366 8.57 17.44 20.12
N VAL A 367 9.47 17.23 21.06
CA VAL A 367 10.61 18.12 21.30
C VAL A 367 11.56 18.12 20.11
N GLY A 368 11.89 16.94 19.53
CA GLY A 368 12.72 16.83 18.35
C GLY A 368 12.13 17.53 17.14
N LEU A 369 10.83 17.36 16.88
CA LEU A 369 10.11 18.05 15.81
C LEU A 369 10.05 19.56 16.04
N ALA A 370 9.76 19.99 17.27
CA ALA A 370 9.74 21.41 17.64
C ALA A 370 11.12 22.06 17.44
N LEU A 371 12.19 21.36 17.80
CA LEU A 371 13.56 21.82 17.55
C LEU A 371 13.87 21.93 16.05
N ILE A 372 13.51 20.92 15.24
CA ILE A 372 13.72 20.95 13.80
C ILE A 372 12.95 22.10 13.16
N LEU A 373 11.68 22.28 13.52
CA LEU A 373 10.85 23.38 13.03
C LEU A 373 11.39 24.74 13.53
N GLY A 374 11.83 24.84 14.79
CA GLY A 374 12.44 26.02 15.34
C GLY A 374 13.75 26.41 14.61
N ILE A 375 14.61 25.44 14.33
CA ILE A 375 15.82 25.65 13.51
C ILE A 375 15.43 26.10 12.10
N ALA A 376 14.46 25.45 11.47
CA ALA A 376 13.99 25.82 10.13
C ALA A 376 13.42 27.24 10.09
N MET A 377 12.65 27.63 11.11
CA MET A 377 12.11 29.01 11.25
C MET A 377 13.21 30.05 11.41
N VAL A 378 14.24 29.74 12.18
CA VAL A 378 15.37 30.68 12.41
C VAL A 378 16.27 30.74 11.19
N SER A 379 16.55 29.59 10.54
CA SER A 379 17.48 29.52 9.40
C SER A 379 16.89 30.04 8.10
N ASN A 380 15.57 29.84 7.89
CA ASN A 380 14.87 30.20 6.65
C ASN A 380 13.44 30.71 6.94
N PRO A 381 13.25 31.84 7.62
CA PRO A 381 11.94 32.33 8.02
C PRO A 381 11.02 32.58 6.80
N VAL A 382 11.57 33.10 5.70
CA VAL A 382 10.82 33.37 4.46
C VAL A 382 10.19 32.09 3.90
N VAL A 383 10.96 31.01 3.81
CA VAL A 383 10.46 29.71 3.30
C VAL A 383 9.35 29.15 4.18
N VAL A 384 9.47 29.26 5.50
CA VAL A 384 8.43 28.77 6.43
C VAL A 384 7.16 29.63 6.29
N GLN A 385 7.31 30.95 6.20
CA GLN A 385 6.18 31.86 6.00
C GLN A 385 5.48 31.61 4.66
N GLU A 386 6.21 31.49 3.57
CA GLU A 386 5.65 31.14 2.25
C GLU A 386 4.89 29.81 2.29
N ARG A 387 5.34 28.82 3.06
CA ARG A 387 4.63 27.55 3.25
C ARG A 387 3.31 27.72 3.96
N LEU A 388 3.28 28.50 5.02
CA LEU A 388 2.07 28.78 5.79
C LEU A 388 1.08 29.60 4.94
N GLU A 389 1.53 30.65 4.29
CA GLU A 389 0.71 31.49 3.39
C GLU A 389 0.16 30.69 2.21
N SER A 390 0.98 29.83 1.61
CA SER A 390 0.55 28.92 0.55
C SER A 390 -0.52 27.93 1.01
N PHE A 391 -0.47 27.47 2.27
CA PHE A 391 -1.48 26.59 2.84
C PHE A 391 -2.78 27.35 3.13
N THR A 392 -2.69 28.47 3.83
CA THR A 392 -3.87 29.29 4.19
C THR A 392 -4.55 29.89 2.96
N GLY A 393 -3.79 30.46 2.02
CA GLY A 393 -4.33 31.04 0.79
C GLY A 393 -5.03 29.98 -0.10
N ARG A 394 -4.55 28.72 -0.10
CA ARG A 394 -5.28 27.65 -0.81
C ARG A 394 -6.54 27.21 -0.08
N TRP A 395 -6.50 27.18 1.26
CA TRP A 395 -7.67 26.87 2.07
C TRP A 395 -8.78 27.90 1.86
N GLU A 396 -8.42 29.18 1.78
CA GLU A 396 -9.36 30.28 1.50
C GLU A 396 -9.88 30.25 0.05
N ALA A 397 -8.99 30.02 -0.92
CA ALA A 397 -9.34 30.00 -2.34
C ALA A 397 -10.18 28.77 -2.76
N SER A 398 -10.03 27.64 -2.09
CA SER A 398 -10.74 26.39 -2.39
C SER A 398 -10.79 25.51 -1.14
N PRO A 399 -11.73 25.80 -0.22
CA PRO A 399 -11.92 24.98 0.97
C PRO A 399 -12.18 23.53 0.58
N PRO A 400 -11.57 22.52 1.25
CA PRO A 400 -11.72 21.11 0.89
C PRO A 400 -13.18 20.64 0.85
N GLN A 401 -14.03 21.16 1.74
CA GLN A 401 -15.45 20.82 1.78
C GLN A 401 -16.17 21.33 0.52
N GLN A 402 -15.96 22.60 0.16
CA GLN A 402 -16.56 23.19 -1.03
C GLN A 402 -16.07 22.47 -2.29
N PHE A 403 -14.78 22.20 -2.39
CA PHE A 403 -14.20 21.45 -3.50
C PHE A 403 -14.84 20.07 -3.69
N ILE A 404 -15.11 19.35 -2.59
CA ILE A 404 -15.80 18.04 -2.64
C ILE A 404 -17.24 18.21 -3.15
N VAL A 405 -17.96 19.22 -2.66
CA VAL A 405 -19.35 19.51 -3.08
C VAL A 405 -19.38 19.86 -4.57
N ASP A 406 -18.53 20.77 -5.02
CA ASP A 406 -18.44 21.18 -6.43
C ASP A 406 -18.14 19.98 -7.35
N GLN A 407 -17.23 19.11 -6.94
CA GLN A 407 -16.94 17.88 -7.67
C GLN A 407 -18.13 16.91 -7.70
N PHE A 408 -18.93 16.83 -6.62
CA PHE A 408 -20.15 16.03 -6.63
C PHE A 408 -21.19 16.62 -7.57
N GLU A 409 -21.46 17.92 -7.49
CA GLU A 409 -22.45 18.59 -8.35
C GLU A 409 -22.07 18.49 -9.82
N GLU A 410 -20.80 18.75 -10.15
CA GLU A 410 -20.31 18.66 -11.52
C GLU A 410 -20.48 17.25 -12.10
N ASN A 411 -20.10 16.21 -11.33
CA ASN A 411 -20.18 14.85 -11.82
C ASN A 411 -21.62 14.32 -11.80
N TRP A 412 -22.46 14.78 -10.86
CA TRP A 412 -23.90 14.46 -10.85
C TRP A 412 -24.61 14.96 -12.11
N LYS A 413 -24.29 16.18 -12.55
CA LYS A 413 -24.87 16.77 -13.78
C LYS A 413 -24.40 16.09 -15.07
N ASN A 414 -23.21 15.45 -15.02
CA ASN A 414 -22.55 14.88 -16.22
C ASN A 414 -22.56 13.33 -16.22
N VAL A 415 -23.26 12.67 -15.32
CA VAL A 415 -23.34 11.21 -15.29
C VAL A 415 -24.45 10.70 -16.21
N ASP A 416 -24.14 9.68 -17.02
CA ASP A 416 -25.06 9.08 -17.98
C ASP A 416 -25.89 7.94 -17.31
N GLY A 417 -26.92 8.34 -16.56
CA GLY A 417 -27.85 7.37 -15.97
C GLY A 417 -27.37 6.67 -14.69
N PRO A 418 -28.14 5.67 -14.20
CA PRO A 418 -27.94 5.08 -12.87
C PRO A 418 -26.71 4.17 -12.75
N ILE A 419 -26.15 3.69 -13.86
CA ILE A 419 -24.96 2.81 -13.92
C ILE A 419 -23.71 3.53 -14.45
N GLY A 420 -23.76 4.85 -14.57
CA GLY A 420 -22.61 5.71 -14.85
C GLY A 420 -22.25 5.86 -16.32
N SER A 421 -21.18 6.63 -16.58
CA SER A 421 -20.68 6.95 -17.93
C SER A 421 -19.63 5.97 -18.45
N GLY A 422 -19.33 4.93 -17.68
CA GLY A 422 -18.39 3.83 -18.03
C GLY A 422 -17.16 3.76 -17.15
N LEU A 423 -16.78 2.54 -16.80
CA LEU A 423 -15.58 2.26 -16.02
C LEU A 423 -14.32 2.77 -16.75
N GLY A 424 -13.38 3.30 -15.98
CA GLY A 424 -12.12 3.79 -16.51
C GLY A 424 -12.18 5.21 -17.11
N ARG A 425 -13.39 5.78 -17.30
CA ARG A 425 -13.57 7.12 -17.88
C ARG A 425 -13.03 8.26 -17.00
N ALA A 426 -12.86 8.03 -15.70
CA ALA A 426 -12.21 8.97 -14.80
C ALA A 426 -10.93 8.39 -14.15
N THR A 427 -10.46 7.23 -14.63
CA THR A 427 -9.24 6.56 -14.14
C THR A 427 -8.01 7.05 -14.91
N ASN A 428 -7.03 7.62 -14.20
CA ASN A 428 -5.83 8.22 -14.81
C ASN A 428 -5.04 7.26 -15.70
N SER A 429 -4.84 6.01 -15.29
CA SER A 429 -4.11 5.01 -16.06
C SER A 429 -4.85 4.59 -17.34
N ALA A 430 -6.18 4.74 -17.41
CA ALA A 430 -6.98 4.37 -18.56
C ALA A 430 -6.92 5.41 -19.70
N ARG A 431 -6.41 6.62 -19.44
CA ARG A 431 -6.26 7.68 -20.44
C ARG A 431 -5.33 7.32 -21.60
N SER A 432 -4.48 6.32 -21.45
CA SER A 432 -3.69 5.78 -22.56
C SER A 432 -4.53 5.03 -23.60
N LEU A 433 -5.78 4.67 -23.28
CA LEU A 433 -6.70 3.90 -24.12
C LEU A 433 -7.88 4.73 -24.66
N GLY A 434 -8.00 5.99 -24.25
CA GLY A 434 -9.07 6.89 -24.70
C GLY A 434 -9.17 8.16 -23.84
N SER A 435 -10.09 9.04 -24.21
CA SER A 435 -10.36 10.27 -23.49
C SER A 435 -11.01 9.98 -22.13
N GLY A 436 -10.53 10.65 -21.09
CA GLY A 436 -11.06 10.51 -19.74
C GLY A 436 -11.23 11.84 -19.05
N LYS A 437 -12.27 11.94 -18.21
CA LYS A 437 -12.53 13.12 -17.35
C LYS A 437 -11.54 13.12 -16.17
N LEU A 438 -11.04 14.29 -15.81
CA LEU A 438 -10.30 14.47 -14.58
C LEU A 438 -11.27 14.68 -13.42
N VAL A 439 -11.34 13.71 -12.50
CA VAL A 439 -12.10 13.82 -11.25
C VAL A 439 -11.12 13.67 -10.11
N GLU A 440 -10.98 14.69 -9.28
CA GLU A 440 -9.95 14.73 -8.23
C GLU A 440 -10.45 14.24 -6.87
N THR A 441 -11.69 13.77 -6.79
CA THR A 441 -12.29 13.22 -5.57
C THR A 441 -12.84 11.82 -5.81
N TYR A 442 -12.71 10.93 -4.80
CA TYR A 442 -12.96 9.50 -5.03
C TYR A 442 -14.44 9.13 -5.19
N TYR A 443 -15.33 9.64 -4.35
CA TYR A 443 -16.76 9.32 -4.44
C TYR A 443 -17.43 9.92 -5.69
N PRO A 444 -17.18 11.17 -6.05
CA PRO A 444 -17.60 11.72 -7.34
C PRO A 444 -17.06 10.94 -8.54
N LYS A 445 -15.82 10.40 -8.45
CA LYS A 445 -15.28 9.52 -9.48
C LYS A 445 -16.08 8.21 -9.60
N VAL A 446 -16.39 7.55 -8.47
CA VAL A 446 -17.20 6.32 -8.47
C VAL A 446 -18.60 6.61 -9.02
N LEU A 447 -19.20 7.74 -8.63
CA LEU A 447 -20.48 8.21 -9.17
C LEU A 447 -20.41 8.37 -10.69
N TYR A 448 -19.39 9.02 -11.21
CA TYR A 448 -19.25 9.24 -12.64
C TYR A 448 -19.04 7.92 -13.42
N GLU A 449 -18.17 7.03 -12.92
CA GLU A 449 -17.82 5.78 -13.62
C GLU A 449 -18.91 4.70 -13.54
N VAL A 450 -19.53 4.50 -12.36
CA VAL A 450 -20.46 3.36 -12.10
C VAL A 450 -21.87 3.83 -11.71
N GLY A 451 -22.11 5.13 -11.71
CA GLY A 451 -23.39 5.74 -11.39
C GLY A 451 -23.76 5.69 -9.91
N ILE A 452 -25.00 6.14 -9.61
CA ILE A 452 -25.50 6.20 -8.23
C ILE A 452 -25.61 4.81 -7.61
N LEU A 453 -25.99 3.79 -8.40
CA LEU A 453 -26.10 2.41 -7.88
C LEU A 453 -24.70 1.87 -7.50
N GLY A 454 -23.68 2.14 -8.33
CA GLY A 454 -22.31 1.76 -8.01
C GLY A 454 -21.76 2.50 -6.79
N LEU A 455 -22.06 3.78 -6.64
CA LEU A 455 -21.68 4.57 -5.46
C LEU A 455 -22.31 4.01 -4.18
N LEU A 456 -23.60 3.73 -4.18
CA LEU A 456 -24.29 3.13 -3.04
C LEU A 456 -23.75 1.72 -2.71
N GLY A 457 -23.51 0.90 -3.73
CA GLY A 457 -22.86 -0.40 -3.59
C GLY A 457 -21.46 -0.30 -2.98
N PHE A 458 -20.66 0.67 -3.41
CA PHE A 458 -19.34 0.93 -2.86
C PHE A 458 -19.41 1.37 -1.39
N ILE A 459 -20.27 2.34 -1.05
CA ILE A 459 -20.48 2.81 0.33
C ILE A 459 -20.92 1.63 1.23
N ALA A 460 -21.87 0.81 0.78
CA ALA A 460 -22.29 -0.38 1.51
C ALA A 460 -21.15 -1.37 1.75
N PHE A 461 -20.29 -1.57 0.74
CA PHE A 461 -19.13 -2.46 0.84
C PHE A 461 -18.08 -1.95 1.83
N VAL A 462 -17.63 -0.70 1.71
CA VAL A 462 -16.58 -0.15 2.59
C VAL A 462 -17.10 0.05 4.03
N THR A 463 -18.40 0.36 4.21
CA THR A 463 -19.03 0.45 5.52
C THR A 463 -19.08 -0.92 6.20
N THR A 464 -19.48 -1.96 5.47
CA THR A 464 -19.49 -3.34 5.98
C THR A 464 -18.07 -3.79 6.33
N LEU A 465 -17.08 -3.47 5.49
CA LEU A 465 -15.66 -3.75 5.74
C LEU A 465 -15.19 -3.06 7.03
N THR A 466 -15.47 -1.77 7.19
CA THR A 466 -15.04 -0.95 8.36
C THR A 466 -15.68 -1.45 9.66
N ILE A 467 -16.98 -1.75 9.65
CA ILE A 467 -17.68 -2.32 10.81
C ILE A 467 -17.11 -3.70 11.17
N THR A 468 -16.86 -4.54 10.16
CA THR A 468 -16.29 -5.87 10.38
C THR A 468 -14.86 -5.79 10.91
N ALA A 469 -14.05 -4.87 10.38
CA ALA A 469 -12.71 -4.56 10.86
C ALA A 469 -12.73 -4.08 12.32
N PHE A 470 -13.69 -3.22 12.70
CA PHE A 470 -13.89 -2.78 14.08
C PHE A 470 -14.21 -3.94 15.02
N LYS A 471 -15.20 -4.77 14.68
CA LYS A 471 -15.56 -5.95 15.46
C LYS A 471 -14.36 -6.90 15.61
N THR A 472 -13.59 -7.09 14.56
CA THR A 472 -12.39 -7.93 14.55
C THR A 472 -11.31 -7.39 15.48
N TYR A 473 -10.98 -6.11 15.38
CA TYR A 473 -10.00 -5.47 16.27
C TYR A 473 -10.42 -5.57 17.75
N ARG A 474 -11.70 -5.36 18.05
CA ARG A 474 -12.25 -5.46 19.42
C ARG A 474 -12.20 -6.89 19.98
N SER A 475 -12.23 -7.91 19.13
CA SER A 475 -12.16 -9.32 19.53
C SER A 475 -10.75 -9.78 19.95
N ILE A 476 -9.70 -9.05 19.60
CA ILE A 476 -8.31 -9.37 19.94
C ILE A 476 -8.09 -9.16 21.45
N LYS A 477 -7.58 -10.17 22.14
CA LYS A 477 -7.39 -10.15 23.60
C LYS A 477 -5.99 -9.69 24.00
N ASN A 478 -4.95 -10.07 23.22
CA ASN A 478 -3.58 -9.63 23.48
C ASN A 478 -3.45 -8.11 23.27
N ARG A 479 -2.95 -7.40 24.28
CA ARG A 479 -2.84 -5.94 24.28
C ARG A 479 -2.02 -5.40 23.09
N ASN A 480 -0.90 -6.06 22.77
CA ASN A 480 -0.02 -5.62 21.68
C ASN A 480 -0.71 -5.79 20.31
N PHE A 481 -1.27 -6.99 20.04
CA PHE A 481 -2.01 -7.22 18.79
C PHE A 481 -3.25 -6.35 18.68
N ARG A 482 -3.94 -6.09 19.80
CA ARG A 482 -5.11 -5.20 19.83
C ARG A 482 -4.73 -3.76 19.51
N SER A 483 -3.63 -3.25 20.05
CA SER A 483 -3.15 -1.90 19.75
C SER A 483 -2.76 -1.76 18.28
N TYR A 484 -2.05 -2.77 17.73
CA TYR A 484 -1.72 -2.79 16.30
C TYR A 484 -2.99 -2.89 15.42
N GLY A 485 -3.91 -3.79 15.79
CA GLY A 485 -5.20 -3.95 15.12
C GLY A 485 -6.05 -2.66 15.16
N GLY A 486 -5.96 -1.90 16.25
CA GLY A 486 -6.58 -0.58 16.37
C GLY A 486 -6.03 0.42 15.35
N ALA A 487 -4.71 0.49 15.18
CA ALA A 487 -4.09 1.35 14.18
C ALA A 487 -4.51 0.97 12.75
N LEU A 488 -4.56 -0.34 12.43
CA LEU A 488 -5.04 -0.81 11.13
C LEU A 488 -6.52 -0.52 10.91
N TRP A 489 -7.35 -0.65 11.95
CA TRP A 489 -8.77 -0.30 11.84
C TRP A 489 -8.96 1.20 11.57
N VAL A 490 -8.21 2.07 12.26
CA VAL A 490 -8.28 3.53 12.04
C VAL A 490 -7.82 3.86 10.61
N PHE A 491 -6.80 3.18 10.09
CA PHE A 491 -6.38 3.31 8.69
C PHE A 491 -7.52 2.95 7.73
N ILE A 492 -8.17 1.80 7.93
CA ILE A 492 -9.31 1.37 7.11
C ILE A 492 -10.45 2.38 7.21
N LEU A 493 -10.82 2.82 8.42
CA LEU A 493 -11.86 3.83 8.65
C LEU A 493 -11.55 5.12 7.91
N PHE A 494 -10.34 5.65 8.07
CA PHE A 494 -9.91 6.90 7.46
C PHE A 494 -9.97 6.83 5.93
N ILE A 495 -9.38 5.81 5.32
CA ILE A 495 -9.35 5.65 3.86
C ILE A 495 -10.74 5.36 3.29
N SER A 496 -11.59 4.57 3.99
CA SER A 496 -12.95 4.25 3.53
C SER A 496 -13.79 5.49 3.29
N TYR A 497 -13.66 6.51 4.16
CA TYR A 497 -14.53 7.70 4.11
C TYR A 497 -13.80 8.96 3.63
N ASN A 498 -12.51 8.85 3.30
CA ASN A 498 -11.80 9.96 2.69
C ASN A 498 -12.10 10.01 1.19
N THR A 499 -12.93 10.97 0.78
CA THR A 499 -13.22 11.19 -0.64
C THR A 499 -12.20 12.11 -1.33
N TYR A 500 -11.44 12.89 -0.57
CA TYR A 500 -10.51 13.88 -1.10
C TYR A 500 -9.27 13.22 -1.72
N TYR A 501 -8.90 13.60 -2.95
CA TYR A 501 -7.73 13.09 -3.70
C TYR A 501 -7.68 11.56 -3.94
N TYR A 502 -8.81 10.92 -4.23
CA TYR A 502 -8.93 9.53 -4.71
C TYR A 502 -7.90 8.51 -4.15
N PRO A 503 -7.82 8.30 -2.81
CA PRO A 503 -6.76 7.48 -2.21
C PRO A 503 -6.73 6.03 -2.69
N LEU A 504 -7.89 5.42 -2.99
CA LEU A 504 -7.99 4.02 -3.41
C LEU A 504 -7.61 3.79 -4.88
N ASP A 505 -7.42 4.85 -5.67
CA ASP A 505 -6.91 4.77 -7.04
C ASP A 505 -5.39 4.89 -7.11
N VAL A 506 -4.75 5.26 -6.01
CA VAL A 506 -3.35 5.67 -5.98
C VAL A 506 -2.51 4.67 -5.20
N ASP A 507 -1.43 4.20 -5.83
CA ASP A 507 -0.38 3.52 -5.07
C ASP A 507 0.29 4.50 -4.09
N PRO A 508 0.66 4.07 -2.88
CA PRO A 508 0.56 2.70 -2.36
C PRO A 508 -0.75 2.38 -1.64
N VAL A 509 -1.66 3.35 -1.46
CA VAL A 509 -2.86 3.20 -0.62
C VAL A 509 -3.79 2.12 -1.16
N ALA A 510 -4.01 2.08 -2.49
CA ALA A 510 -4.83 1.05 -3.13
C ALA A 510 -4.37 -0.39 -2.80
N VAL A 511 -3.06 -0.58 -2.61
CA VAL A 511 -2.48 -1.87 -2.20
C VAL A 511 -2.58 -2.06 -0.69
N TYR A 512 -2.11 -1.07 0.08
CA TYR A 512 -2.02 -1.18 1.54
C TYR A 512 -3.39 -1.35 2.20
N TYR A 513 -4.40 -0.66 1.72
CA TYR A 513 -5.75 -0.72 2.28
C TYR A 513 -6.29 -2.16 2.32
N TRP A 514 -6.25 -2.86 1.19
CA TRP A 514 -6.76 -4.22 1.10
C TRP A 514 -5.84 -5.24 1.79
N PHE A 515 -4.54 -5.09 1.63
CA PHE A 515 -3.56 -6.00 2.22
C PHE A 515 -3.61 -5.95 3.75
N PHE A 516 -3.59 -4.75 4.34
CA PHE A 516 -3.63 -4.61 5.80
C PHE A 516 -5.01 -4.87 6.40
N ALA A 517 -6.10 -4.76 5.64
CA ALA A 517 -7.39 -5.29 6.05
C ALA A 517 -7.33 -6.81 6.24
N GLY A 518 -6.69 -7.53 5.33
CA GLY A 518 -6.44 -8.96 5.46
C GLY A 518 -5.58 -9.33 6.69
N ILE A 519 -4.54 -8.53 6.97
CA ILE A 519 -3.74 -8.68 8.19
C ILE A 519 -4.61 -8.52 9.44
N LEU A 520 -5.43 -7.47 9.50
CA LEU A 520 -6.32 -7.23 10.63
C LEU A 520 -7.24 -8.41 10.89
N PHE A 521 -7.84 -8.97 9.84
CA PHE A 521 -8.70 -10.16 9.97
C PHE A 521 -7.93 -11.41 10.43
N LYS A 522 -6.63 -11.48 10.20
CA LYS A 522 -5.78 -12.60 10.66
C LYS A 522 -5.36 -12.48 12.12
N LEU A 523 -5.25 -11.26 12.67
CA LEU A 523 -4.73 -11.03 14.02
C LEU A 523 -5.45 -11.84 15.12
N PRO A 524 -6.81 -12.00 15.15
CA PRO A 524 -7.46 -12.84 16.17
C PRO A 524 -7.05 -14.30 16.11
N VAL A 525 -6.76 -14.82 14.90
CA VAL A 525 -6.29 -16.20 14.70
C VAL A 525 -4.89 -16.36 15.27
N ILE A 526 -4.00 -15.40 15.03
CA ILE A 526 -2.65 -15.37 15.58
C ILE A 526 -2.71 -15.24 17.12
N ASP A 527 -3.57 -14.37 17.65
CA ASP A 527 -3.75 -14.21 19.10
C ASP A 527 -4.19 -15.51 19.78
N LYS A 528 -5.09 -16.27 19.13
CA LYS A 528 -5.52 -17.58 19.61
C LYS A 528 -4.40 -18.61 19.58
N GLN A 529 -3.63 -18.68 18.48
CA GLN A 529 -2.47 -19.57 18.36
C GLN A 529 -1.41 -19.33 19.45
N GLU A 530 -1.10 -18.05 19.74
CA GLU A 530 -0.15 -17.70 20.79
C GLU A 530 -0.60 -18.16 22.19
N LYS A 531 -1.90 -18.09 22.49
CA LYS A 531 -2.45 -18.56 23.77
C LYS A 531 -2.36 -20.09 23.89
N GLU A 532 -2.68 -20.80 22.82
CA GLU A 532 -2.60 -22.26 22.78
C GLU A 532 -1.15 -22.77 22.89
N ASN A 533 -0.17 -21.96 22.43
CA ASN A 533 1.25 -22.30 22.58
C ASN A 533 1.80 -22.01 23.99
N ILE A 534 1.21 -21.04 24.72
CA ILE A 534 1.63 -20.67 26.09
C ILE A 534 1.03 -21.63 27.13
N ASP A 535 -0.16 -22.19 26.88
CA ASP A 535 -0.83 -23.14 27.81
C ASP A 535 -1.19 -24.45 27.08
N PRO A 536 -0.22 -25.39 26.98
CA PRO A 536 -0.45 -26.70 26.34
C PRO A 536 -1.55 -27.54 27.00
N ASN A 537 -1.77 -27.37 28.32
CA ASN A 537 -2.76 -28.13 29.06
C ASN A 537 -4.23 -27.79 28.71
N GLN A 538 -4.49 -26.69 28.03
CA GLN A 538 -5.83 -26.42 27.50
C GLN A 538 -6.19 -27.23 26.25
N LYS A 539 -5.22 -27.82 25.54
CA LYS A 539 -5.49 -28.73 24.42
C LYS A 539 -6.14 -30.05 24.89
N ASP A 540 -5.65 -30.61 26.00
CA ASP A 540 -6.16 -31.90 26.48
C ASP A 540 -7.57 -31.83 27.05
N LYS A 541 -7.99 -30.68 27.61
CA LYS A 541 -9.36 -30.48 28.10
C LYS A 541 -10.43 -30.39 27.00
N LYS A 542 -10.06 -30.03 25.77
CA LYS A 542 -11.01 -29.95 24.63
C LYS A 542 -11.13 -31.25 23.85
N THR A 543 -10.12 -32.11 23.90
CA THR A 543 -10.18 -33.45 23.30
C THR A 543 -10.87 -34.46 24.21
N GLY A 544 -10.85 -34.28 25.52
CA GLY A 544 -11.49 -35.16 26.50
C GLY A 544 -13.01 -35.00 26.66
N LEU A 545 -13.65 -34.04 25.95
CA LEU A 545 -15.10 -33.81 25.99
C LEU A 545 -15.84 -34.33 24.73
N LYS A 546 -15.17 -35.15 23.92
CA LYS A 546 -15.76 -35.87 22.76
C LYS A 546 -15.44 -37.36 22.83
N GLY A 547 -15.52 -37.94 24.02
CA GLY A 547 -15.56 -39.39 24.24
C GLY A 547 -16.96 -39.79 24.72
#